data_82fd5e979d32955b8adbc3145eb87082
#
_entry.id   82fd5e979d32955b8adbc3145eb87082
#
_cell.length_a   1.000
_cell.length_b   1.000
_cell.length_c   1.000
_cell.angle_alpha   90.00
_cell.angle_beta   90.00
_cell.angle_gamma   90.00
#
_symmetry.space_group_name_H-M   'P 1'
#
loop_
_entity.id
_entity.type
_entity.pdbx_description
1 polymer ?
#
loop_
_entity_poly.entity_id
_entity_poly.type
_entity_poly.pdbx_seq_one_letter_code
_entity_poly.pdbx_strand_id
1 'polypeptide(L)'
;MSETPSILPKPKKSVALSGTAAGNTALCSVGRSGNDLHYRGYDITGFATTAEFEEVAYLLVHGKLPSSPELARYKAKLKSLRGIPAAVKAALEIGRASCRERV
;
A
#
# COMPACT_ATOMS: atom_id res chain seq x y z
N MET A 1 10.65 -20.75 -51.46
CA MET A 1 10.86 -21.42 -50.16
C MET A 1 9.75 -21.04 -49.23
N SER A 2 8.89 -21.98 -48.92
CA SER A 2 7.82 -21.73 -47.97
C SER A 2 8.39 -21.81 -46.57
N GLU A 3 8.44 -20.70 -45.89
CA GLU A 3 8.69 -20.74 -44.46
C GLU A 3 7.49 -21.38 -43.78
N THR A 4 7.70 -22.53 -43.18
CA THR A 4 6.67 -23.11 -42.30
C THR A 4 6.50 -22.19 -41.10
N PRO A 5 5.28 -21.65 -40.88
CA PRO A 5 5.07 -20.85 -39.69
C PRO A 5 5.35 -21.70 -38.46
N SER A 6 6.13 -21.17 -37.54
CA SER A 6 6.44 -21.83 -36.31
C SER A 6 5.13 -22.09 -35.55
N ILE A 7 4.80 -23.35 -35.33
CA ILE A 7 3.60 -23.78 -34.60
C ILE A 7 3.78 -23.58 -33.11
N LEU A 8 5.03 -23.40 -32.65
CA LEU A 8 5.32 -23.12 -31.25
C LEU A 8 4.99 -21.67 -30.93
N PRO A 9 4.17 -21.43 -29.92
CA PRO A 9 3.89 -20.05 -29.46
C PRO A 9 5.22 -19.42 -29.07
N LYS A 10 5.46 -18.18 -29.53
CA LYS A 10 6.61 -17.42 -29.07
C LYS A 10 6.59 -17.33 -27.53
N PRO A 11 7.72 -17.59 -26.84
CA PRO A 11 7.76 -17.44 -25.40
C PRO A 11 7.34 -16.03 -25.04
N LYS A 12 6.34 -15.93 -24.16
CA LYS A 12 5.89 -14.62 -23.65
C LYS A 12 7.08 -13.97 -22.97
N LYS A 13 7.49 -12.82 -23.46
CA LYS A 13 8.50 -12.04 -22.77
C LYS A 13 7.97 -11.73 -21.38
N SER A 14 8.72 -12.15 -20.37
CA SER A 14 8.46 -11.70 -19.00
C SER A 14 8.63 -10.18 -18.98
N VAL A 15 7.54 -9.46 -18.90
CA VAL A 15 7.56 -8.00 -18.79
C VAL A 15 7.64 -7.66 -17.33
N ALA A 16 8.78 -7.11 -16.91
CA ALA A 16 8.89 -6.53 -15.59
C ALA A 16 7.93 -5.35 -15.50
N LEU A 17 7.05 -5.35 -14.49
CA LEU A 17 6.06 -4.29 -14.29
C LEU A 17 6.69 -2.96 -13.84
N SER A 18 7.96 -2.97 -13.50
CA SER A 18 8.69 -1.79 -13.01
C SER A 18 8.72 -0.60 -13.99
N GLY A 19 8.59 -0.85 -15.28
CA GLY A 19 8.54 0.22 -16.27
C GLY A 19 7.13 0.61 -16.73
N THR A 20 6.11 -0.01 -16.17
CA THR A 20 4.73 0.17 -16.61
C THR A 20 3.96 1.05 -15.63
N ALA A 21 3.40 2.16 -16.13
CA ALA A 21 2.54 3.01 -15.31
C ALA A 21 1.21 2.30 -15.07
N ALA A 22 0.90 2.01 -13.81
CA ALA A 22 -0.37 1.41 -13.40
C ALA A 22 -1.48 2.46 -13.19
N GLY A 23 -1.11 3.71 -12.92
CA GLY A 23 -2.04 4.79 -12.69
C GLY A 23 -1.33 6.02 -12.13
N ASN A 24 -2.10 7.06 -11.86
CA ASN A 24 -1.60 8.28 -11.25
C ASN A 24 -2.06 8.35 -9.80
N THR A 25 -1.19 8.82 -8.92
CA THR A 25 -1.51 8.99 -7.51
C THR A 25 -0.92 10.30 -6.98
N ALA A 26 -1.63 10.92 -6.04
CA ALA A 26 -1.13 12.07 -5.29
C ALA A 26 -0.61 11.67 -3.91
N LEU A 27 -0.71 10.38 -3.54
CA LEU A 27 -0.35 9.90 -2.20
C LEU A 27 1.13 9.99 -1.91
N CYS A 28 1.96 9.61 -2.87
CA CYS A 28 3.41 9.61 -2.66
C CYS A 28 4.17 9.77 -3.96
N SER A 29 5.42 10.17 -3.84
CA SER A 29 6.40 10.12 -4.92
C SER A 29 7.64 9.37 -4.42
N VAL A 30 8.17 8.50 -5.28
CA VAL A 30 9.30 7.63 -4.94
C VAL A 30 10.37 7.81 -6.01
N GLY A 31 11.58 8.11 -5.57
CA GLY A 31 12.74 8.13 -6.46
C GLY A 31 12.73 9.23 -7.51
N ARG A 32 12.11 10.38 -7.25
CA ARG A 32 12.11 11.52 -8.19
C ARG A 32 13.50 12.14 -8.33
N SER A 33 14.25 12.17 -7.23
CA SER A 33 15.58 12.74 -7.14
C SER A 33 16.56 11.76 -6.50
N GLY A 34 16.58 10.50 -6.97
CA GLY A 34 17.39 9.42 -6.40
C GLY A 34 16.58 8.49 -5.52
N ASN A 35 16.91 8.37 -4.25
CA ASN A 35 16.25 7.48 -3.29
C ASN A 35 15.28 8.21 -2.36
N ASP A 36 14.73 9.32 -2.80
CA ASP A 36 13.78 10.10 -2.00
C ASP A 36 12.40 9.45 -1.96
N LEU A 37 11.71 9.70 -0.87
CA LEU A 37 10.33 9.27 -0.66
C LEU A 37 9.56 10.42 0.00
N HIS A 38 8.50 10.85 -0.66
CA HIS A 38 7.63 11.92 -0.18
C HIS A 38 6.20 11.40 -0.05
N TYR A 39 5.59 11.66 1.08
CA TYR A 39 4.17 11.41 1.33
C TYR A 39 3.41 12.73 1.29
N ARG A 40 2.51 12.88 0.31
CA ARG A 40 1.75 14.11 0.10
C ARG A 40 2.61 15.36 0.06
N GLY A 41 3.83 15.26 -0.50
CA GLY A 41 4.78 16.36 -0.58
C GLY A 41 5.71 16.51 0.60
N TYR A 42 5.54 15.74 1.68
CA TYR A 42 6.41 15.76 2.85
C TYR A 42 7.50 14.70 2.73
N ASP A 43 8.75 15.12 2.91
CA ASP A 43 9.89 14.19 2.90
C ASP A 43 9.81 13.27 4.12
N ILE A 44 9.86 11.97 3.90
CA ILE A 44 9.73 10.97 4.96
C ILE A 44 10.85 11.08 6.00
N THR A 45 12.05 11.48 5.60
CA THR A 45 13.19 11.60 6.53
C THR A 45 12.97 12.67 7.59
N GLY A 46 12.15 13.68 7.28
CA GLY A 46 11.86 14.77 8.22
C GLY A 46 10.91 14.36 9.35
N PHE A 47 10.09 13.33 9.17
CA PHE A 47 9.10 12.96 10.18
C PHE A 47 9.08 11.47 10.55
N ALA A 48 9.85 10.62 9.88
CA ALA A 48 9.84 9.18 10.12
C ALA A 48 10.21 8.79 11.55
N THR A 49 11.05 9.58 12.21
CA THR A 49 11.50 9.32 13.58
C THR A 49 10.59 9.92 14.64
N THR A 50 9.80 10.93 14.29
CA THR A 50 8.99 11.70 15.23
C THR A 50 7.49 11.51 15.07
N ALA A 51 7.03 11.17 13.86
CA ALA A 51 5.62 11.00 13.58
C ALA A 51 5.12 9.63 14.04
N GLU A 52 3.90 9.62 14.55
CA GLU A 52 3.18 8.38 14.88
C GLU A 52 2.48 7.84 13.63
N PHE A 53 2.14 6.55 13.67
CA PHE A 53 1.40 5.90 12.58
C PHE A 53 0.13 6.66 12.21
N GLU A 54 -0.62 7.11 13.20
CA GLU A 54 -1.90 7.81 12.99
C GLU A 54 -1.70 9.17 12.32
N GLU A 55 -0.59 9.86 12.58
CA GLU A 55 -0.24 11.10 11.88
C GLU A 55 0.01 10.86 10.39
N VAL A 56 0.75 9.82 10.08
CA VAL A 56 1.05 9.45 8.69
C VAL A 56 -0.22 8.99 7.98
N ALA A 57 -1.05 8.19 8.63
CA ALA A 57 -2.33 7.75 8.08
C ALA A 57 -3.25 8.94 7.78
N TYR A 58 -3.33 9.90 8.69
CA TYR A 58 -4.10 11.12 8.49
C TYR A 58 -3.58 11.93 7.29
N LEU A 59 -2.26 12.08 7.19
CA LEU A 59 -1.62 12.79 6.06
C LEU A 59 -1.98 12.14 4.72
N LEU A 60 -1.90 10.83 4.63
CA LEU A 60 -2.19 10.12 3.38
C LEU A 60 -3.66 10.21 2.98
N VAL A 61 -4.57 10.16 3.96
CA VAL A 61 -6.02 10.20 3.69
C VAL A 61 -6.49 11.63 3.44
N HIS A 62 -6.07 12.59 4.25
CA HIS A 62 -6.56 13.96 4.21
C HIS A 62 -5.67 14.94 3.45
N GLY A 63 -4.44 14.55 3.11
CA GLY A 63 -3.53 15.37 2.32
C GLY A 63 -2.78 16.44 3.09
N LYS A 64 -2.94 16.52 4.41
CA LYS A 64 -2.27 17.48 5.29
C LYS A 64 -1.96 16.83 6.64
N LEU A 65 -0.96 17.35 7.33
CA LEU A 65 -0.65 16.92 8.69
C LEU A 65 -1.74 17.39 9.65
N PRO A 66 -2.12 16.55 10.65
CA PRO A 66 -3.11 16.92 11.62
C PRO A 66 -2.54 17.87 12.67
N SER A 67 -3.37 18.78 13.18
CA SER A 67 -3.08 19.52 14.40
C SER A 67 -3.21 18.58 15.62
N SER A 68 -2.69 18.99 16.78
CA SER A 68 -2.80 18.17 18.01
C SER A 68 -4.23 17.74 18.35
N PRO A 69 -5.25 18.63 18.33
CA PRO A 69 -6.62 18.20 18.59
C PRO A 69 -7.19 17.30 17.47
N GLU A 70 -6.83 17.55 16.22
CA GLU A 70 -7.25 16.70 15.09
C GLU A 70 -6.68 15.29 15.22
N LEU A 71 -5.41 15.18 15.61
CA LEU A 71 -4.75 13.88 15.82
C LEU A 71 -5.40 13.12 16.97
N ALA A 72 -5.72 13.78 18.08
CA ALA A 72 -6.39 13.16 19.22
C ALA A 72 -7.76 12.58 18.81
N ARG A 73 -8.55 13.35 18.07
CA ARG A 73 -9.85 12.90 17.54
C ARG A 73 -9.70 11.74 16.58
N TYR A 74 -8.71 11.79 15.71
CA TYR A 74 -8.44 10.74 14.73
C TYR A 74 -8.03 9.43 15.41
N LYS A 75 -7.17 9.50 16.42
CA LYS A 75 -6.80 8.33 17.24
C LYS A 75 -8.01 7.72 17.93
N ALA A 76 -8.86 8.52 18.51
CA ALA A 76 -10.09 8.06 19.18
C ALA A 76 -11.03 7.38 18.17
N LYS A 77 -11.19 7.96 16.97
CA LYS A 77 -11.99 7.38 15.89
C LYS A 77 -11.44 6.02 15.46
N LEU A 78 -10.12 5.91 15.22
CA LEU A 78 -9.50 4.66 14.82
C LEU A 78 -9.66 3.57 15.89
N LYS A 79 -9.52 3.93 17.16
CA LYS A 79 -9.74 3.00 18.27
C LYS A 79 -11.18 2.47 18.29
N SER A 80 -12.16 3.34 18.05
CA SER A 80 -13.57 2.96 18.02
C SER A 80 -13.91 2.01 16.84
N LEU A 81 -13.13 2.06 15.76
CA LEU A 81 -13.35 1.26 14.56
C LEU A 81 -12.55 -0.06 14.54
N ARG A 82 -11.78 -0.34 15.57
CA ARG A 82 -10.97 -1.58 15.65
C ARG A 82 -11.78 -2.85 15.89
N GLY A 83 -13.03 -2.71 16.28
CA GLY A 83 -13.91 -3.85 16.45
C GLY A 83 -14.16 -4.57 15.12
N ILE A 84 -14.05 -5.87 15.12
CA ILE A 84 -14.28 -6.70 13.94
C ILE A 84 -15.65 -7.36 14.05
N PRO A 85 -16.53 -7.28 13.02
CA PRO A 85 -17.77 -8.02 13.02
C PRO A 85 -17.54 -9.54 13.16
N ALA A 86 -18.44 -10.23 13.86
CA ALA A 86 -18.29 -11.66 14.12
C ALA A 86 -18.12 -12.50 12.84
N ALA A 87 -18.82 -12.14 11.76
CA ALA A 87 -18.70 -12.83 10.49
C ALA A 87 -17.30 -12.72 9.88
N VAL A 88 -16.68 -11.53 9.96
CA VAL A 88 -15.31 -11.29 9.48
C VAL A 88 -14.30 -12.03 10.35
N LYS A 89 -14.49 -12.02 11.66
CA LYS A 89 -13.63 -12.76 12.59
C LYS A 89 -13.65 -14.25 12.30
N ALA A 90 -14.81 -14.84 12.07
CA ALA A 90 -14.95 -16.24 11.70
C ALA A 90 -14.21 -16.55 10.38
N ALA A 91 -14.31 -15.69 9.37
CA ALA A 91 -13.61 -15.86 8.11
C ALA A 91 -12.09 -15.82 8.28
N LEU A 92 -11.57 -14.93 9.13
CA LEU A 92 -10.14 -14.86 9.45
C LEU A 92 -9.64 -16.11 10.18
N GLU A 93 -10.43 -16.66 11.08
CA GLU A 93 -10.10 -17.91 11.80
C GLU A 93 -10.02 -19.09 10.83
N ILE A 94 -10.95 -19.21 9.90
CA ILE A 94 -10.92 -20.22 8.84
C ILE A 94 -9.66 -20.08 7.99
N GLY A 95 -9.30 -18.87 7.58
CA GLY A 95 -8.08 -18.60 6.83
C GLY A 95 -6.81 -18.99 7.57
N ARG A 96 -6.76 -18.78 8.87
CA ARG A 96 -5.63 -19.22 9.71
C ARG A 96 -5.53 -20.74 9.79
N ALA A 97 -6.64 -21.43 9.97
CA ALA A 97 -6.67 -22.88 9.99
C ALA A 97 -6.19 -23.46 8.67
N SER A 98 -6.66 -22.93 7.56
CA SER A 98 -6.24 -23.33 6.21
C SER A 98 -4.73 -23.11 5.98
N CYS A 99 -4.18 -22.03 6.47
CA CYS A 99 -2.73 -21.76 6.38
C CYS A 99 -1.90 -22.73 7.22
N ARG A 100 -2.42 -23.19 8.38
CA ARG A 100 -1.75 -24.18 9.23
C ARG A 100 -1.72 -25.57 8.59
N GLU A 101 -2.75 -25.95 7.87
CA GLU A 101 -2.84 -27.25 7.21
C GLU A 101 -1.88 -27.38 6.01
N ARG A 102 -1.38 -26.28 5.49
CA ARG A 102 -0.47 -26.27 4.34
C ARG A 102 1.02 -26.42 4.70
N VAL A 103 1.33 -26.48 5.95
CA VAL A 103 2.74 -26.59 6.40
C VAL A 103 3.17 -28.06 6.44
#